data_5e1f96e65dfc64e7e5c287aa7f421ce3
#
_entry.id   5e1f96e65dfc64e7e5c287aa7f421ce3
#
_cell.length_a   1.000
_cell.length_b   1.000
_cell.length_c   1.000
_cell.angle_alpha   90.00
_cell.angle_beta   90.00
_cell.angle_gamma   90.00
#
_symmetry.space_group_name_H-M   'P 1'
#
loop_
_entity.id
_entity.type
_entity.pdbx_description
1 polymer ?
#
loop_
_entity_poly.entity_id
_entity_poly.type
_entity_poly.pdbx_seq_one_letter_code
_entity_poly.pdbx_strand_id
1 'polypeptide(L)'
;MTAEERLDPERGSAERRAFAIGLRNRFRGITVREGLLVRGPAGWGEFSPFAEYGPRESSRWWAACLEAAHQGWPEPLRERIPVNVTVPAVGPERATEIVASGGCATAKVKVAEKGRDWREDVDRVEAVRAAIGPEGRIRVDANGAWDVDTAVRMIRELDRFDLEYVEQPSATLEELGEVRRRVDVPVAADESIRRAEDPLRVRAAEAADIVVLKVQPLGGVRAALRVAEACGLPVVVSSAVESSVGLAAGVALAAALPELPYACGLATMQMLTADVVAEPLTPVDGYLPVRRVEVDERSLEAVEIDAAPWLARAAAAAAAEAANA
;
A
#
# COMPACT_ATOMS: atom_id res chain seq x y z
N MET A 1 23.83 -8.78 -17.64
CA MET A 1 22.48 -8.85 -18.20
C MET A 1 22.17 -7.46 -18.78
N THR A 2 22.08 -7.36 -20.09
CA THR A 2 21.81 -6.09 -20.78
C THR A 2 20.36 -5.64 -20.55
N ALA A 3 20.06 -4.37 -20.82
CA ALA A 3 18.68 -3.85 -20.73
C ALA A 3 17.70 -4.66 -21.61
N GLU A 4 18.17 -5.15 -22.77
CA GLU A 4 17.39 -6.00 -23.67
C GLU A 4 17.10 -7.40 -23.09
N GLU A 5 18.02 -7.97 -22.31
CA GLU A 5 17.79 -9.26 -21.62
C GLU A 5 16.79 -9.15 -20.45
N ARG A 6 16.56 -7.93 -19.93
CA ARG A 6 15.56 -7.65 -18.89
C ARG A 6 14.15 -7.48 -19.45
N LEU A 7 14.03 -7.21 -20.75
CA LEU A 7 12.79 -6.75 -21.37
C LEU A 7 12.13 -7.78 -22.32
N ASP A 8 12.79 -8.91 -22.58
CA ASP A 8 12.24 -9.93 -23.47
C ASP A 8 11.21 -10.81 -22.72
N PRO A 9 9.91 -10.60 -22.94
CA PRO A 9 8.86 -11.43 -22.32
C PRO A 9 8.88 -12.89 -22.80
N GLU A 10 9.61 -13.21 -23.89
CA GLU A 10 9.68 -14.53 -24.49
C GLU A 10 11.00 -15.30 -24.20
N ARG A 11 12.02 -14.61 -23.68
CA ARG A 11 13.31 -15.23 -23.36
C ARG A 11 13.38 -15.78 -21.94
N GLY A 12 13.30 -17.08 -21.88
CA GLY A 12 13.54 -17.89 -20.68
C GLY A 12 12.25 -18.33 -20.03
N SER A 13 12.21 -19.60 -19.64
CA SER A 13 11.12 -20.34 -19.00
C SER A 13 10.67 -19.80 -17.63
N ALA A 14 10.59 -18.48 -17.47
CA ALA A 14 10.03 -17.87 -16.28
C ALA A 14 8.54 -18.23 -16.22
N GLU A 15 8.16 -18.97 -15.20
CA GLU A 15 6.76 -19.27 -14.95
C GLU A 15 5.99 -17.98 -14.71
N ARG A 16 4.89 -17.79 -15.43
CA ARG A 16 4.04 -16.59 -15.38
C ARG A 16 2.59 -17.02 -15.27
N ARG A 17 1.96 -16.64 -14.18
CA ARG A 17 0.59 -17.04 -13.84
C ARG A 17 -0.21 -15.82 -13.42
N ALA A 18 -1.43 -15.68 -13.87
CA ALA A 18 -2.31 -14.59 -13.48
C ALA A 18 -3.38 -15.05 -12.50
N PHE A 19 -3.75 -14.17 -11.57
CA PHE A 19 -4.73 -14.47 -10.53
C PHE A 19 -5.81 -13.40 -10.42
N ALA A 20 -6.98 -13.80 -9.90
CA ALA A 20 -8.09 -12.91 -9.49
C ALA A 20 -8.61 -13.34 -8.13
N ILE A 21 -8.48 -12.47 -7.13
CA ILE A 21 -8.90 -12.72 -5.75
C ILE A 21 -9.99 -11.73 -5.35
N GLY A 22 -11.11 -12.21 -4.81
CA GLY A 22 -12.19 -11.39 -4.31
C GLY A 22 -11.82 -10.57 -3.09
N LEU A 23 -12.39 -9.36 -2.93
CA LEU A 23 -12.30 -8.59 -1.71
C LEU A 23 -13.54 -8.83 -0.83
N ARG A 24 -13.33 -8.91 0.49
CA ARG A 24 -14.41 -9.05 1.49
C ARG A 24 -15.32 -7.83 1.57
N ASN A 25 -14.78 -6.64 1.28
CA ASN A 25 -15.51 -5.39 1.20
C ASN A 25 -15.01 -4.63 -0.04
N ARG A 26 -15.89 -3.81 -0.65
CA ARG A 26 -15.46 -2.92 -1.72
C ARG A 26 -14.37 -1.97 -1.21
N PHE A 27 -13.28 -1.82 -1.96
CA PHE A 27 -12.15 -0.96 -1.61
C PHE A 27 -11.62 -0.26 -2.85
N ARG A 28 -11.42 1.06 -2.81
CA ARG A 28 -11.03 1.87 -3.98
C ARG A 28 -11.87 1.61 -5.24
N GLY A 29 -13.15 1.31 -5.07
CA GLY A 29 -14.06 1.05 -6.17
C GLY A 29 -14.00 -0.37 -6.76
N ILE A 30 -13.04 -1.22 -6.36
CA ILE A 30 -12.91 -2.61 -6.83
C ILE A 30 -13.46 -3.61 -5.82
N THR A 31 -13.87 -4.78 -6.32
CA THR A 31 -14.31 -5.96 -5.55
C THR A 31 -13.46 -7.20 -5.82
N VAL A 32 -12.58 -7.12 -6.81
CA VAL A 32 -11.63 -8.17 -7.19
C VAL A 32 -10.25 -7.55 -7.35
N ARG A 33 -9.24 -8.24 -6.87
CA ARG A 33 -7.83 -7.90 -7.04
C ARG A 33 -7.19 -8.89 -8.00
N GLU A 34 -6.65 -8.39 -9.08
CA GLU A 34 -6.00 -9.19 -10.12
C GLU A 34 -4.54 -8.81 -10.26
N GLY A 35 -3.73 -9.75 -10.77
CA GLY A 35 -2.32 -9.54 -11.02
C GLY A 35 -1.66 -10.67 -11.79
N LEU A 36 -0.38 -10.45 -12.13
CA LEU A 36 0.52 -11.42 -12.73
C LEU A 36 1.62 -11.77 -11.75
N LEU A 37 1.86 -13.05 -11.55
CA LEU A 37 3.00 -13.58 -10.83
C LEU A 37 4.09 -13.95 -11.81
N VAL A 38 5.33 -13.64 -11.48
CA VAL A 38 6.52 -13.94 -12.29
C VAL A 38 7.54 -14.64 -11.40
N ARG A 39 7.95 -15.85 -11.79
CA ARG A 39 9.01 -16.59 -11.10
C ARG A 39 10.37 -16.27 -11.70
N GLY A 40 11.32 -16.00 -10.84
CA GLY A 40 12.71 -15.78 -11.21
C GLY A 40 13.67 -16.48 -10.26
N PRO A 41 15.00 -16.31 -10.45
CA PRO A 41 16.02 -16.97 -9.63
C PRO A 41 16.02 -16.54 -8.16
N ALA A 42 15.49 -15.36 -7.87
CA ALA A 42 15.38 -14.84 -6.50
C ALA A 42 14.04 -15.15 -5.82
N GLY A 43 13.08 -15.76 -6.52
CA GLY A 43 11.76 -16.10 -6.02
C GLY A 43 10.65 -15.54 -6.90
N TRP A 44 9.50 -15.27 -6.31
CA TRP A 44 8.33 -14.73 -7.01
C TRP A 44 8.24 -13.21 -6.91
N GLY A 45 7.80 -12.57 -7.99
CA GLY A 45 7.40 -11.18 -8.04
C GLY A 45 5.95 -11.03 -8.46
N GLU A 46 5.29 -9.96 -8.03
CA GLU A 46 3.90 -9.64 -8.40
C GLU A 46 3.83 -8.35 -9.20
N PHE A 47 3.13 -8.38 -10.33
CA PHE A 47 2.76 -7.25 -11.15
C PHE A 47 1.25 -7.07 -11.12
N SER A 48 0.77 -6.11 -10.33
CA SER A 48 -0.68 -5.93 -10.09
C SER A 48 -1.11 -4.46 -10.08
N PRO A 49 -0.75 -3.63 -11.10
CA PRO A 49 -1.20 -2.25 -11.18
C PRO A 49 -2.73 -2.18 -11.29
N PHE A 50 -3.35 -1.16 -10.70
CA PHE A 50 -4.79 -0.93 -10.83
C PHE A 50 -5.18 -0.64 -12.28
N ALA A 51 -6.45 -0.92 -12.64
CA ALA A 51 -6.92 -0.84 -14.02
C ALA A 51 -6.80 0.56 -14.64
N GLU A 52 -6.90 1.61 -13.83
CA GLU A 52 -6.78 3.00 -14.26
C GLU A 52 -5.34 3.43 -14.63
N TYR A 53 -4.32 2.63 -14.28
CA TYR A 53 -2.94 2.98 -14.57
C TYR A 53 -2.53 2.57 -15.98
N GLY A 54 -2.06 3.56 -16.75
CA GLY A 54 -1.51 3.35 -18.08
C GLY A 54 -0.11 2.69 -18.08
N PRO A 55 0.45 2.40 -19.25
CA PRO A 55 1.75 1.74 -19.37
C PRO A 55 2.89 2.47 -18.63
N ARG A 56 2.95 3.81 -18.70
CA ARG A 56 3.98 4.61 -18.03
C ARG A 56 3.94 4.48 -16.52
N GLU A 57 2.76 4.50 -15.89
CA GLU A 57 2.62 4.30 -14.46
C GLU A 57 2.88 2.85 -14.07
N SER A 58 2.37 1.91 -14.87
CA SER A 58 2.54 0.47 -14.67
C SER A 58 4.00 0.01 -14.83
N SER A 59 4.87 0.77 -15.53
CA SER A 59 6.29 0.41 -15.71
C SER A 59 7.04 0.30 -14.37
N ARG A 60 6.73 1.16 -13.40
CA ARG A 60 7.30 1.07 -12.04
C ARG A 60 6.86 -0.21 -11.32
N TRP A 61 5.60 -0.62 -11.48
CA TRP A 61 5.09 -1.87 -10.93
C TRP A 61 5.80 -3.07 -11.55
N TRP A 62 6.08 -2.99 -12.87
CA TRP A 62 6.84 -4.02 -13.56
C TRP A 62 8.29 -4.10 -13.05
N ALA A 63 8.97 -2.96 -12.87
CA ALA A 63 10.29 -2.90 -12.28
C ALA A 63 10.33 -3.52 -10.87
N ALA A 64 9.33 -3.24 -10.03
CA ALA A 64 9.21 -3.82 -8.70
C ALA A 64 9.03 -5.35 -8.74
N CYS A 65 8.21 -5.85 -9.66
CA CYS A 65 8.03 -7.29 -9.90
C CYS A 65 9.34 -7.95 -10.30
N LEU A 66 10.08 -7.36 -11.25
CA LEU A 66 11.37 -7.89 -11.71
C LEU A 66 12.45 -7.83 -10.61
N GLU A 67 12.48 -6.79 -9.79
CA GLU A 67 13.39 -6.74 -8.64
C GLU A 67 13.12 -7.92 -7.70
N ALA A 68 11.86 -8.18 -7.34
CA ALA A 68 11.49 -9.27 -6.45
C ALA A 68 11.85 -10.65 -7.03
N ALA A 69 11.55 -10.87 -8.33
CA ALA A 69 11.77 -12.13 -8.99
C ALA A 69 13.26 -12.43 -9.28
N HIS A 70 14.07 -11.42 -9.60
CA HIS A 70 15.42 -11.63 -10.13
C HIS A 70 16.56 -11.18 -9.23
N GLN A 71 16.35 -10.17 -8.38
CA GLN A 71 17.41 -9.58 -7.53
C GLN A 71 17.20 -9.87 -6.05
N GLY A 72 15.95 -10.07 -5.63
CA GLY A 72 15.58 -10.12 -4.23
C GLY A 72 15.77 -8.76 -3.55
N TRP A 73 15.70 -8.73 -2.23
CA TRP A 73 15.68 -7.52 -1.42
C TRP A 73 16.92 -7.40 -0.54
N PRO A 74 17.21 -6.21 0.01
CA PRO A 74 18.24 -6.02 1.01
C PRO A 74 18.03 -6.89 2.25
N GLU A 75 19.10 -7.13 3.00
CA GLU A 75 19.03 -7.85 4.28
C GLU A 75 18.14 -7.10 5.27
N PRO A 76 17.27 -7.79 5.99
CA PRO A 76 16.36 -7.17 6.96
C PRO A 76 17.11 -6.76 8.23
N LEU A 77 16.73 -5.62 8.81
CA LEU A 77 17.22 -5.12 10.10
C LEU A 77 16.34 -5.60 11.28
N ARG A 78 15.20 -6.27 11.01
CA ARG A 78 14.25 -6.77 11.99
C ARG A 78 13.51 -8.00 11.49
N GLU A 79 13.02 -8.80 12.42
CA GLU A 79 12.38 -10.09 12.12
C GLU A 79 10.85 -10.00 11.97
N ARG A 80 10.25 -8.92 12.44
CA ARG A 80 8.80 -8.68 12.39
C ARG A 80 8.48 -7.20 12.23
N ILE A 81 7.34 -6.90 11.61
CA ILE A 81 6.89 -5.55 11.28
C ILE A 81 5.59 -5.27 12.01
N PRO A 82 5.50 -4.19 12.83
CA PRO A 82 4.22 -3.77 13.40
C PRO A 82 3.29 -3.27 12.30
N VAL A 83 2.02 -3.68 12.34
CA VAL A 83 1.05 -3.33 11.30
C VAL A 83 -0.25 -2.76 11.88
N ASN A 84 -0.96 -1.98 11.07
CA ASN A 84 -2.29 -1.50 11.39
C ASN A 84 -3.37 -2.29 10.66
N VAL A 85 -4.51 -2.47 11.30
CA VAL A 85 -5.72 -2.91 10.62
C VAL A 85 -6.28 -1.76 9.77
N THR A 86 -6.80 -2.08 8.57
CA THR A 86 -7.47 -1.10 7.71
C THR A 86 -8.98 -1.25 7.84
N VAL A 87 -9.65 -0.16 8.21
CA VAL A 87 -11.11 -0.08 8.32
C VAL A 87 -11.65 0.66 7.09
N PRO A 88 -12.31 -0.03 6.15
CA PRO A 88 -12.95 0.59 4.99
C PRO A 88 -14.10 1.53 5.42
N ALA A 89 -14.72 2.21 4.46
CA ALA A 89 -15.91 3.04 4.70
C ALA A 89 -17.17 2.16 4.92
N VAL A 90 -17.22 1.51 6.07
CA VAL A 90 -18.32 0.65 6.55
C VAL A 90 -19.04 1.31 7.73
N GLY A 91 -20.19 0.77 8.15
CA GLY A 91 -20.89 1.23 9.35
C GLY A 91 -20.14 0.93 10.65
N PRO A 92 -20.52 1.58 11.78
CA PRO A 92 -19.84 1.47 13.07
C PRO A 92 -19.69 0.05 13.60
N GLU A 93 -20.73 -0.78 13.51
CA GLU A 93 -20.74 -2.17 13.98
C GLU A 93 -19.68 -2.99 13.23
N ARG A 94 -19.64 -2.84 11.90
CA ARG A 94 -18.65 -3.55 11.08
C ARG A 94 -17.24 -3.05 11.31
N ALA A 95 -17.06 -1.75 11.57
CA ALA A 95 -15.78 -1.17 11.95
C ALA A 95 -15.25 -1.77 13.26
N THR A 96 -16.12 -1.90 14.28
CA THR A 96 -15.81 -2.57 15.55
C THR A 96 -15.35 -4.02 15.34
N GLU A 97 -16.08 -4.80 14.53
CA GLU A 97 -15.72 -6.20 14.22
C GLU A 97 -14.35 -6.30 13.55
N ILE A 98 -14.06 -5.42 12.59
CA ILE A 98 -12.78 -5.40 11.86
C ILE A 98 -11.63 -5.10 12.82
N VAL A 99 -11.77 -4.14 13.71
CA VAL A 99 -10.75 -3.81 14.71
C VAL A 99 -10.55 -4.97 15.69
N ALA A 100 -11.63 -5.54 16.23
CA ALA A 100 -11.56 -6.64 17.18
C ALA A 100 -10.92 -7.90 16.59
N SER A 101 -11.19 -8.20 15.31
CA SER A 101 -10.60 -9.37 14.62
C SER A 101 -9.21 -9.10 14.05
N GLY A 102 -8.79 -7.84 13.93
CA GLY A 102 -7.54 -7.45 13.29
C GLY A 102 -6.29 -7.72 14.13
N GLY A 103 -6.43 -7.79 15.45
CA GLY A 103 -5.31 -8.08 16.36
C GLY A 103 -4.21 -7.01 16.38
N CYS A 104 -4.50 -5.78 15.89
CA CYS A 104 -3.54 -4.69 15.76
C CYS A 104 -3.79 -3.60 16.81
N ALA A 105 -2.72 -3.02 17.35
CA ALA A 105 -2.80 -1.87 18.27
C ALA A 105 -2.98 -0.52 17.54
N THR A 106 -3.02 -0.52 16.20
CA THR A 106 -3.22 0.66 15.36
C THR A 106 -4.31 0.37 14.33
N ALA A 107 -5.22 1.31 14.11
CA ALA A 107 -6.26 1.26 13.08
C ALA A 107 -6.14 2.45 12.12
N LYS A 108 -6.19 2.17 10.80
CA LYS A 108 -6.32 3.19 9.75
C LYS A 108 -7.74 3.17 9.20
N VAL A 109 -8.47 4.28 9.38
CA VAL A 109 -9.89 4.41 9.05
C VAL A 109 -10.05 5.21 7.76
N LYS A 110 -10.73 4.65 6.78
CA LYS A 110 -11.10 5.36 5.56
C LYS A 110 -12.23 6.33 5.84
N VAL A 111 -12.03 7.59 5.42
CA VAL A 111 -12.99 8.69 5.54
C VAL A 111 -13.21 9.37 4.19
N ALA A 112 -14.14 10.30 4.11
CA ALA A 112 -14.42 11.10 2.92
C ALA A 112 -14.85 10.29 1.68
N GLU A 113 -15.49 9.13 1.85
CA GLU A 113 -15.98 8.37 0.71
C GLU A 113 -17.09 9.15 -0.02
N LYS A 114 -16.91 9.27 -1.34
CA LYS A 114 -17.83 10.06 -2.18
C LYS A 114 -19.29 9.61 -2.03
N GLY A 115 -20.17 10.56 -1.73
CA GLY A 115 -21.60 10.33 -1.61
C GLY A 115 -22.06 9.91 -0.21
N ARG A 116 -21.16 9.87 0.78
CA ARG A 116 -21.48 9.64 2.18
C ARG A 116 -21.55 10.92 2.99
N ASP A 117 -22.35 10.90 4.06
CA ASP A 117 -22.38 12.01 5.04
C ASP A 117 -21.12 11.93 5.92
N TRP A 118 -20.47 13.08 6.14
CA TRP A 118 -19.31 13.18 7.02
C TRP A 118 -19.57 12.68 8.45
N ARG A 119 -20.83 12.68 8.90
CA ARG A 119 -21.22 12.14 10.22
C ARG A 119 -20.98 10.63 10.30
N GLU A 120 -21.15 9.92 9.21
CA GLU A 120 -20.85 8.48 9.14
C GLU A 120 -19.35 8.22 9.37
N ASP A 121 -18.48 9.13 8.97
CA ASP A 121 -17.04 9.04 9.23
C ASP A 121 -16.75 9.25 10.72
N VAL A 122 -17.40 10.23 11.36
CA VAL A 122 -17.29 10.48 12.80
C VAL A 122 -17.77 9.26 13.60
N ASP A 123 -18.95 8.74 13.30
CA ASP A 123 -19.52 7.57 13.98
C ASP A 123 -18.61 6.34 13.83
N ARG A 124 -17.98 6.17 12.66
CA ARG A 124 -17.03 5.09 12.40
C ARG A 124 -15.75 5.25 13.23
N VAL A 125 -15.16 6.45 13.28
CA VAL A 125 -13.94 6.71 14.06
C VAL A 125 -14.23 6.57 15.56
N GLU A 126 -15.39 7.01 16.03
CA GLU A 126 -15.83 6.80 17.41
C GLU A 126 -15.93 5.30 17.77
N ALA A 127 -16.56 4.51 16.91
CA ALA A 127 -16.66 3.06 17.09
C ALA A 127 -15.28 2.38 17.10
N VAL A 128 -14.36 2.83 16.22
CA VAL A 128 -12.97 2.36 16.20
C VAL A 128 -12.25 2.74 17.49
N ARG A 129 -12.40 3.96 18.02
CA ARG A 129 -11.81 4.37 19.29
C ARG A 129 -12.32 3.51 20.45
N ALA A 130 -13.63 3.27 20.49
CA ALA A 130 -14.22 2.40 21.50
C ALA A 130 -13.69 0.96 21.43
N ALA A 131 -13.50 0.43 20.22
CA ALA A 131 -13.03 -0.94 20.00
C ALA A 131 -11.53 -1.13 20.27
N ILE A 132 -10.68 -0.16 19.87
CA ILE A 132 -9.22 -0.27 20.02
C ILE A 132 -8.72 0.14 21.42
N GLY A 133 -9.57 0.83 22.19
CA GLY A 133 -9.25 1.31 23.54
C GLY A 133 -8.39 2.58 23.57
N PRO A 134 -8.13 3.14 24.76
CA PRO A 134 -7.45 4.44 24.91
C PRO A 134 -5.97 4.41 24.46
N GLU A 135 -5.29 3.28 24.60
CA GLU A 135 -3.87 3.12 24.23
C GLU A 135 -3.67 2.83 22.74
N GLY A 136 -4.75 2.49 22.02
CA GLY A 136 -4.71 2.20 20.59
C GLY A 136 -4.46 3.45 19.75
N ARG A 137 -3.77 3.32 18.61
CA ARG A 137 -3.50 4.42 17.67
C ARG A 137 -4.54 4.45 16.56
N ILE A 138 -5.02 5.65 16.23
CA ILE A 138 -5.97 5.84 15.13
C ILE A 138 -5.38 6.78 14.11
N ARG A 139 -5.55 6.43 12.83
CA ARG A 139 -5.22 7.24 11.67
C ARG A 139 -6.44 7.35 10.79
N VAL A 140 -6.63 8.47 10.13
CA VAL A 140 -7.66 8.62 9.11
C VAL A 140 -7.03 8.84 7.75
N ASP A 141 -7.65 8.32 6.69
CA ASP A 141 -7.15 8.42 5.32
C ASP A 141 -8.31 8.91 4.44
N ALA A 142 -8.15 10.13 3.93
CA ALA A 142 -9.14 10.81 3.10
C ALA A 142 -8.88 10.66 1.59
N ASN A 143 -7.76 10.03 1.18
CA ASN A 143 -7.39 9.81 -0.22
C ASN A 143 -7.50 11.07 -1.12
N GLY A 144 -7.20 12.25 -0.57
CA GLY A 144 -7.23 13.52 -1.29
C GLY A 144 -8.62 14.07 -1.58
N ALA A 145 -9.65 13.64 -0.84
CA ALA A 145 -11.02 13.96 -1.18
C ALA A 145 -11.52 15.31 -0.64
N TRP A 146 -10.83 15.94 0.32
CA TRP A 146 -11.23 17.20 0.89
C TRP A 146 -10.53 18.39 0.22
N ASP A 147 -11.26 19.50 0.07
CA ASP A 147 -10.63 20.81 -0.07
C ASP A 147 -10.02 21.26 1.27
N VAL A 148 -9.20 22.32 1.25
CA VAL A 148 -8.44 22.77 2.43
C VAL A 148 -9.35 23.10 3.61
N ASP A 149 -10.44 23.84 3.40
CA ASP A 149 -11.31 24.29 4.50
C ASP A 149 -12.09 23.12 5.10
N THR A 150 -12.55 22.18 4.26
CA THR A 150 -13.17 20.94 4.69
C THR A 150 -12.17 20.07 5.45
N ALA A 151 -10.94 19.92 4.94
CA ALA A 151 -9.89 19.14 5.60
C ALA A 151 -9.62 19.68 7.02
N VAL A 152 -9.38 20.99 7.16
CA VAL A 152 -9.13 21.62 8.47
C VAL A 152 -10.29 21.39 9.43
N ARG A 153 -11.54 21.57 8.95
CA ARG A 153 -12.73 21.36 9.78
C ARG A 153 -12.85 19.90 10.23
N MET A 154 -12.71 18.96 9.30
CA MET A 154 -12.85 17.52 9.58
C MET A 154 -11.73 16.98 10.46
N ILE A 155 -10.50 17.41 10.25
CA ILE A 155 -9.37 17.02 11.10
C ILE A 155 -9.63 17.49 12.55
N ARG A 156 -10.04 18.72 12.77
CA ARG A 156 -10.37 19.23 14.12
C ARG A 156 -11.53 18.48 14.77
N GLU A 157 -12.54 18.10 13.99
CA GLU A 157 -13.66 17.30 14.47
C GLU A 157 -13.24 15.88 14.87
N LEU A 158 -12.34 15.25 14.09
CA LEU A 158 -11.88 13.89 14.32
C LEU A 158 -10.74 13.80 15.34
N ASP A 159 -10.00 14.88 15.60
CA ASP A 159 -8.87 14.90 16.53
C ASP A 159 -9.31 14.67 18.00
N ARG A 160 -10.59 14.89 18.32
CA ARG A 160 -11.15 14.50 19.63
C ARG A 160 -11.02 13.01 19.94
N PHE A 161 -10.74 12.19 18.93
CA PHE A 161 -10.46 10.76 19.05
C PHE A 161 -8.95 10.45 19.11
N ASP A 162 -8.09 11.45 19.37
CA ASP A 162 -6.63 11.32 19.50
C ASP A 162 -5.99 10.66 18.26
N LEU A 163 -5.98 11.42 17.15
CA LEU A 163 -5.41 10.95 15.90
C LEU A 163 -3.88 10.93 15.93
N GLU A 164 -3.28 9.81 15.51
CA GLU A 164 -1.83 9.70 15.32
C GLU A 164 -1.37 10.54 14.11
N TYR A 165 -2.13 10.53 13.02
CA TYR A 165 -1.98 11.39 11.85
C TYR A 165 -3.19 11.34 10.92
N VAL A 166 -3.28 12.28 9.98
CA VAL A 166 -4.19 12.25 8.83
C VAL A 166 -3.41 11.99 7.54
N GLU A 167 -3.85 10.99 6.76
CA GLU A 167 -3.23 10.61 5.48
C GLU A 167 -3.97 11.28 4.33
N GLN A 168 -3.20 11.97 3.46
CA GLN A 168 -3.65 12.61 2.23
C GLN A 168 -5.00 13.32 2.37
N PRO A 169 -5.12 14.34 3.22
CA PRO A 169 -6.38 15.06 3.39
C PRO A 169 -6.85 15.74 2.11
N SER A 170 -5.94 16.31 1.31
CA SER A 170 -6.25 17.08 0.09
C SER A 170 -5.46 16.56 -1.12
N ALA A 171 -5.89 16.94 -2.33
CA ALA A 171 -5.42 16.31 -3.56
C ALA A 171 -4.03 16.77 -4.02
N THR A 172 -3.68 18.05 -3.81
CA THR A 172 -2.43 18.66 -4.31
C THR A 172 -1.42 18.89 -3.19
N LEU A 173 -0.13 19.03 -3.55
CA LEU A 173 0.94 19.34 -2.60
C LEU A 173 0.74 20.71 -1.94
N GLU A 174 0.26 21.68 -2.70
CA GLU A 174 -0.01 23.03 -2.24
C GLU A 174 -1.10 23.02 -1.17
N GLU A 175 -2.20 22.30 -1.43
CA GLU A 175 -3.31 22.13 -0.47
C GLU A 175 -2.86 21.35 0.77
N LEU A 176 -2.06 20.28 0.62
CA LEU A 176 -1.49 19.55 1.75
C LEU A 176 -0.66 20.46 2.66
N GLY A 177 0.23 21.28 2.08
CA GLY A 177 1.04 22.25 2.81
C GLY A 177 0.19 23.31 3.51
N GLU A 178 -0.93 23.72 2.90
CA GLU A 178 -1.87 24.66 3.53
C GLU A 178 -2.62 24.02 4.70
N VAL A 179 -3.12 22.80 4.55
CA VAL A 179 -3.77 22.03 5.63
C VAL A 179 -2.80 21.85 6.79
N ARG A 180 -1.57 21.36 6.51
CA ARG A 180 -0.53 21.12 7.51
C ARG A 180 -0.26 22.35 8.39
N ARG A 181 -0.24 23.55 7.82
CA ARG A 181 -0.02 24.80 8.59
C ARG A 181 -1.21 25.22 9.45
N ARG A 182 -2.39 24.62 9.28
CA ARG A 182 -3.65 25.02 9.93
C ARG A 182 -4.18 23.99 10.94
N VAL A 183 -3.49 22.85 11.11
CA VAL A 183 -3.85 21.77 12.05
C VAL A 183 -2.65 21.37 12.89
N ASP A 184 -2.91 20.82 14.08
CA ASP A 184 -1.87 20.31 14.99
C ASP A 184 -1.62 18.80 14.75
N VAL A 185 -2.59 18.09 14.17
CA VAL A 185 -2.46 16.67 13.79
C VAL A 185 -1.43 16.52 12.67
N PRO A 186 -0.43 15.62 12.79
CA PRO A 186 0.54 15.37 11.72
C PRO A 186 -0.13 14.98 10.39
N VAL A 187 0.40 15.48 9.28
CA VAL A 187 -0.10 15.20 7.93
C VAL A 187 0.83 14.21 7.23
N ALA A 188 0.27 13.12 6.70
CA ALA A 188 1.00 12.13 5.92
C ALA A 188 0.67 12.22 4.42
N ALA A 189 1.69 12.17 3.55
CA ALA A 189 1.55 12.18 2.10
C ALA A 189 1.61 10.75 1.53
N ASP A 190 0.58 10.30 0.79
CA ASP A 190 0.53 9.02 0.04
C ASP A 190 0.47 9.28 -1.48
N GLU A 191 -0.66 9.74 -1.99
CA GLU A 191 -0.84 9.96 -3.43
C GLU A 191 0.15 10.99 -3.97
N SER A 192 0.50 11.97 -3.19
CA SER A 192 1.43 13.04 -3.57
C SER A 192 2.87 12.57 -3.75
N ILE A 193 3.29 11.49 -3.09
CA ILE A 193 4.59 10.82 -3.31
C ILE A 193 4.52 9.90 -4.52
N ARG A 194 3.45 9.12 -4.64
CA ARG A 194 3.28 8.07 -5.63
C ARG A 194 3.16 8.60 -7.06
N ARG A 195 2.53 9.76 -7.23
CA ARG A 195 2.27 10.41 -8.52
C ARG A 195 3.25 11.52 -8.88
N ALA A 196 4.00 12.03 -7.91
CA ALA A 196 4.99 13.08 -8.15
C ALA A 196 6.14 12.55 -9.02
N GLU A 197 6.55 13.30 -10.03
CA GLU A 197 7.74 12.99 -10.85
C GLU A 197 9.00 13.10 -10.00
N ASP A 198 9.04 14.06 -9.07
CA ASP A 198 10.09 14.23 -8.08
C ASP A 198 9.53 14.10 -6.65
N PRO A 199 9.73 12.96 -5.95
CA PRO A 199 9.30 12.77 -4.56
C PRO A 199 9.89 13.80 -3.58
N LEU A 200 11.02 14.43 -3.90
CA LEU A 200 11.62 15.49 -3.07
C LEU A 200 10.75 16.75 -3.00
N ARG A 201 9.81 16.94 -3.93
CA ARG A 201 8.88 18.08 -3.91
C ARG A 201 8.04 18.10 -2.64
N VAL A 202 7.68 16.94 -2.08
CA VAL A 202 6.94 16.86 -0.80
C VAL A 202 7.72 17.54 0.32
N ARG A 203 9.02 17.24 0.42
CA ARG A 203 9.92 17.87 1.39
C ARG A 203 10.13 19.34 1.09
N ALA A 204 10.43 19.68 -0.16
CA ALA A 204 10.68 21.06 -0.58
C ALA A 204 9.45 22.00 -0.38
N ALA A 205 8.25 21.45 -0.53
CA ALA A 205 6.99 22.17 -0.29
C ALA A 205 6.60 22.21 1.20
N GLU A 206 7.34 21.52 2.09
CA GLU A 206 6.97 21.34 3.50
C GLU A 206 5.51 20.84 3.65
N ALA A 207 5.08 19.97 2.74
CA ALA A 207 3.70 19.58 2.57
C ALA A 207 3.22 18.51 3.55
N ALA A 208 4.16 17.77 4.18
CA ALA A 208 3.83 16.66 5.08
C ALA A 208 4.88 16.51 6.19
N ASP A 209 4.48 15.85 7.27
CA ASP A 209 5.31 15.43 8.40
C ASP A 209 5.77 13.97 8.25
N ILE A 210 5.01 13.16 7.50
CA ILE A 210 5.19 11.72 7.31
C ILE A 210 5.02 11.42 5.83
N VAL A 211 5.76 10.42 5.32
CA VAL A 211 5.57 9.91 3.96
C VAL A 211 5.10 8.45 3.97
N VAL A 212 4.08 8.13 3.17
CA VAL A 212 3.57 6.78 2.99
C VAL A 212 4.16 6.20 1.70
N LEU A 213 4.98 5.16 1.84
CA LEU A 213 5.67 4.54 0.70
C LEU A 213 5.06 3.18 0.37
N LYS A 214 4.88 2.94 -0.94
CA LYS A 214 4.40 1.67 -1.49
C LYS A 214 5.41 1.16 -2.51
N VAL A 215 5.82 -0.09 -2.38
CA VAL A 215 6.91 -0.66 -3.17
C VAL A 215 6.62 -0.66 -4.66
N GLN A 216 5.47 -1.18 -5.07
CA GLN A 216 5.17 -1.35 -6.49
C GLN A 216 5.07 0.00 -7.24
N PRO A 217 4.31 1.01 -6.77
CA PRO A 217 4.26 2.32 -7.41
C PRO A 217 5.60 3.06 -7.49
N LEU A 218 6.53 2.75 -6.59
CA LEU A 218 7.86 3.38 -6.53
C LEU A 218 8.92 2.64 -7.35
N GLY A 219 8.63 1.45 -7.87
CA GLY A 219 9.55 0.71 -8.73
C GLY A 219 10.47 -0.26 -8.01
N GLY A 220 10.11 -0.69 -6.79
CA GLY A 220 10.83 -1.71 -6.03
C GLY A 220 11.31 -1.23 -4.67
N VAL A 221 11.83 -2.16 -3.88
CA VAL A 221 12.31 -1.90 -2.50
C VAL A 221 13.49 -0.93 -2.50
N ARG A 222 14.47 -1.15 -3.38
CA ARG A 222 15.64 -0.26 -3.45
C ARG A 222 15.28 1.15 -3.93
N ALA A 223 14.31 1.27 -4.84
CA ALA A 223 13.81 2.57 -5.28
C ALA A 223 13.09 3.29 -4.13
N ALA A 224 12.25 2.58 -3.38
CA ALA A 224 11.54 3.12 -2.22
C ALA A 224 12.51 3.55 -1.09
N LEU A 225 13.59 2.80 -0.83
CA LEU A 225 14.63 3.18 0.12
C LEU A 225 15.35 4.48 -0.28
N ARG A 226 15.68 4.65 -1.57
CA ARG A 226 16.25 5.93 -2.05
C ARG A 226 15.29 7.10 -1.87
N VAL A 227 14.01 6.89 -2.09
CA VAL A 227 12.96 7.91 -1.84
C VAL A 227 12.90 8.26 -0.35
N ALA A 228 12.91 7.26 0.54
CA ALA A 228 12.90 7.45 1.98
C ALA A 228 14.10 8.29 2.44
N GLU A 229 15.32 7.92 2.01
CA GLU A 229 16.55 8.65 2.31
C GLU A 229 16.50 10.09 1.80
N ALA A 230 16.08 10.29 0.56
CA ALA A 230 16.01 11.60 -0.07
C ALA A 230 14.95 12.51 0.58
N CYS A 231 13.81 11.98 1.00
CA CYS A 231 12.76 12.75 1.71
C CYS A 231 13.23 13.14 3.11
N GLY A 232 13.93 12.26 3.83
CA GLY A 232 14.40 12.51 5.19
C GLY A 232 13.28 12.76 6.20
N LEU A 233 12.06 12.25 5.91
CA LEU A 233 10.89 12.29 6.79
C LEU A 233 10.61 10.90 7.35
N PRO A 234 9.92 10.78 8.49
CA PRO A 234 9.43 9.51 9.00
C PRO A 234 8.60 8.77 7.94
N VAL A 235 8.83 7.46 7.82
CA VAL A 235 8.22 6.61 6.80
C VAL A 235 7.17 5.68 7.40
N VAL A 236 6.05 5.56 6.73
CA VAL A 236 5.07 4.48 6.88
C VAL A 236 5.07 3.65 5.60
N VAL A 237 5.34 2.35 5.70
CA VAL A 237 5.19 1.46 4.54
C VAL A 237 3.74 1.01 4.44
N SER A 238 3.18 1.08 3.25
CA SER A 238 1.80 0.66 3.00
C SER A 238 1.71 -0.24 1.77
N SER A 239 0.57 -0.89 1.60
CA SER A 239 0.29 -1.80 0.49
C SER A 239 -0.68 -1.19 -0.52
N ALA A 240 -0.74 -1.80 -1.71
CA ALA A 240 -1.77 -1.56 -2.71
C ALA A 240 -2.73 -2.76 -2.81
N VAL A 241 -2.94 -3.47 -1.70
CA VAL A 241 -3.80 -4.67 -1.59
C VAL A 241 -3.29 -5.82 -2.48
N GLU A 242 -1.99 -6.06 -2.44
CA GLU A 242 -1.34 -7.18 -3.13
C GLU A 242 -1.68 -8.53 -2.49
N SER A 243 -1.42 -9.64 -3.21
CA SER A 243 -1.32 -10.97 -2.61
C SER A 243 -0.12 -11.03 -1.64
N SER A 244 0.04 -12.12 -0.90
CA SER A 244 1.21 -12.27 -0.03
C SER A 244 2.54 -12.17 -0.78
N VAL A 245 2.58 -12.47 -2.08
CA VAL A 245 3.79 -12.32 -2.91
C VAL A 245 4.17 -10.85 -3.04
N GLY A 246 3.25 -9.98 -3.43
CA GLY A 246 3.51 -8.54 -3.53
C GLY A 246 3.68 -7.88 -2.16
N LEU A 247 2.90 -8.33 -1.17
CA LEU A 247 2.96 -7.83 0.20
C LEU A 247 4.33 -8.09 0.86
N ALA A 248 4.98 -9.23 0.52
CA ALA A 248 6.31 -9.55 1.01
C ALA A 248 7.37 -8.49 0.63
N ALA A 249 7.21 -7.82 -0.51
CA ALA A 249 8.07 -6.69 -0.88
C ALA A 249 7.86 -5.48 0.04
N GLY A 250 6.61 -5.19 0.45
CA GLY A 250 6.31 -4.17 1.46
C GLY A 250 6.91 -4.50 2.82
N VAL A 251 6.81 -5.76 3.24
CA VAL A 251 7.45 -6.27 4.47
C VAL A 251 8.99 -6.11 4.38
N ALA A 252 9.59 -6.44 3.24
CA ALA A 252 11.03 -6.30 3.02
C ALA A 252 11.48 -4.82 3.07
N LEU A 253 10.71 -3.90 2.48
CA LEU A 253 10.98 -2.46 2.60
C LEU A 253 10.96 -2.02 4.06
N ALA A 254 9.88 -2.35 4.79
CA ALA A 254 9.76 -1.99 6.20
C ALA A 254 10.88 -2.61 7.06
N ALA A 255 11.32 -3.82 6.72
CA ALA A 255 12.41 -4.50 7.41
C ALA A 255 13.78 -3.88 7.15
N ALA A 256 14.00 -3.28 5.98
CA ALA A 256 15.26 -2.66 5.57
C ALA A 256 15.41 -1.19 5.99
N LEU A 257 14.32 -0.51 6.38
CA LEU A 257 14.38 0.88 6.86
C LEU A 257 15.14 0.95 8.19
N PRO A 258 16.08 1.91 8.38
CA PRO A 258 16.79 2.08 9.65
C PRO A 258 15.85 2.34 10.82
N GLU A 259 14.87 3.24 10.63
CA GLU A 259 13.87 3.60 11.60
C GLU A 259 12.47 3.22 11.09
N LEU A 260 11.61 2.74 12.01
CA LEU A 260 10.24 2.37 11.73
C LEU A 260 9.35 2.81 12.90
N PRO A 261 9.13 4.13 13.07
CA PRO A 261 8.43 4.66 14.25
C PRO A 261 6.92 4.38 14.25
N TYR A 262 6.35 4.03 13.09
CA TYR A 262 4.92 3.81 12.91
C TYR A 262 4.60 2.37 12.48
N ALA A 263 3.45 1.86 12.90
CA ALA A 263 2.91 0.62 12.36
C ALA A 263 2.63 0.75 10.85
N CYS A 264 2.91 -0.30 10.07
CA CYS A 264 2.80 -0.29 8.62
C CYS A 264 1.38 -0.67 8.13
N GLY A 265 0.93 -0.09 7.02
CA GLY A 265 -0.34 -0.41 6.37
C GLY A 265 -0.25 -1.69 5.54
N LEU A 266 0.24 -2.79 6.14
CA LEU A 266 0.54 -4.05 5.46
C LEU A 266 -0.39 -5.22 5.86
N ALA A 267 -1.39 -5.02 6.74
CA ALA A 267 -2.34 -6.06 7.11
C ALA A 267 -3.47 -6.27 6.07
N THR A 268 -3.20 -6.04 4.80
CA THR A 268 -4.21 -6.02 3.73
C THR A 268 -4.64 -7.40 3.24
N MET A 269 -3.92 -8.48 3.57
CA MET A 269 -4.40 -9.85 3.34
C MET A 269 -5.75 -10.13 4.02
N GLN A 270 -6.03 -9.48 5.14
CA GLN A 270 -7.33 -9.57 5.83
C GLN A 270 -8.51 -9.06 4.98
N MET A 271 -8.25 -8.27 3.95
CA MET A 271 -9.25 -7.75 3.01
C MET A 271 -9.56 -8.73 1.87
N LEU A 272 -8.70 -9.70 1.60
CA LEU A 272 -8.83 -10.67 0.52
C LEU A 272 -9.55 -11.93 0.98
N THR A 273 -10.24 -12.61 0.05
CA THR A 273 -10.99 -13.85 0.33
C THR A 273 -10.13 -15.10 0.19
N ALA A 274 -9.00 -14.99 -0.51
CA ALA A 274 -8.05 -16.07 -0.80
C ALA A 274 -6.64 -15.49 -0.96
N ASP A 275 -5.65 -16.36 -1.18
CA ASP A 275 -4.28 -15.99 -1.50
C ASP A 275 -3.68 -17.01 -2.49
N VAL A 276 -2.50 -16.72 -3.00
CA VAL A 276 -1.73 -17.57 -3.92
C VAL A 276 -0.66 -18.42 -3.21
N VAL A 277 -0.64 -18.37 -1.88
CA VAL A 277 0.32 -19.10 -1.02
C VAL A 277 -0.42 -19.95 0.00
N ALA A 278 0.20 -21.06 0.46
CA ALA A 278 -0.40 -21.92 1.48
C ALA A 278 -0.51 -21.25 2.85
N GLU A 279 0.46 -20.41 3.19
CA GLU A 279 0.51 -19.66 4.46
C GLU A 279 0.52 -18.16 4.19
N PRO A 280 -0.66 -17.50 4.14
CA PRO A 280 -0.78 -16.06 3.90
C PRO A 280 0.00 -15.21 4.91
N LEU A 281 0.48 -14.04 4.45
CA LEU A 281 1.05 -13.01 5.33
C LEU A 281 -0.06 -12.28 6.09
N THR A 282 -0.58 -12.90 7.13
CA THR A 282 -1.57 -12.32 8.03
C THR A 282 -0.93 -11.91 9.35
N PRO A 283 -1.39 -10.83 9.98
CA PRO A 283 -0.87 -10.39 11.27
C PRO A 283 -1.10 -11.43 12.38
N VAL A 284 -0.07 -11.59 13.23
CA VAL A 284 -0.17 -12.29 14.50
C VAL A 284 0.24 -11.30 15.58
N ASP A 285 -0.63 -11.08 16.56
CA ASP A 285 -0.41 -10.10 17.65
C ASP A 285 0.00 -8.70 17.15
N GLY A 286 -0.57 -8.25 16.03
CA GLY A 286 -0.27 -6.95 15.42
C GLY A 286 1.03 -6.87 14.63
N TYR A 287 1.68 -7.99 14.33
CA TYR A 287 2.93 -8.06 13.58
C TYR A 287 2.85 -8.99 12.39
N LEU A 288 3.55 -8.64 11.30
CA LEU A 288 3.86 -9.55 10.20
C LEU A 288 5.28 -10.09 10.34
N PRO A 289 5.50 -11.40 10.10
CA PRO A 289 6.85 -11.97 10.05
C PRO A 289 7.58 -11.48 8.80
N VAL A 290 8.88 -11.24 8.94
CA VAL A 290 9.77 -10.92 7.81
C VAL A 290 10.23 -12.25 7.20
N ARG A 291 9.58 -12.64 6.10
CA ARG A 291 9.92 -13.86 5.37
C ARG A 291 9.61 -13.72 3.88
N ARG A 292 10.28 -14.49 3.07
CA ARG A 292 9.84 -14.75 1.69
C ARG A 292 8.65 -15.69 1.71
N VAL A 293 7.88 -15.64 0.65
CA VAL A 293 6.74 -16.53 0.43
C VAL A 293 6.93 -17.30 -0.87
N GLU A 294 6.47 -18.54 -0.89
CA GLU A 294 6.45 -19.38 -2.08
C GLU A 294 5.00 -19.54 -2.53
N VAL A 295 4.79 -19.48 -3.83
CA VAL A 295 3.48 -19.75 -4.42
C VAL A 295 3.15 -21.23 -4.22
N ASP A 296 1.94 -21.49 -3.74
CA ASP A 296 1.38 -22.84 -3.60
C ASP A 296 0.50 -23.16 -4.80
N GLU A 297 0.79 -24.24 -5.48
CA GLU A 297 0.09 -24.61 -6.72
C GLU A 297 -1.43 -24.74 -6.51
N ARG A 298 -1.85 -25.39 -5.43
CA ARG A 298 -3.27 -25.58 -5.14
C ARG A 298 -3.99 -24.26 -4.84
N SER A 299 -3.34 -23.38 -4.10
CA SER A 299 -3.87 -22.05 -3.76
C SER A 299 -3.99 -21.19 -5.01
N LEU A 300 -2.98 -21.23 -5.88
CA LEU A 300 -2.98 -20.50 -7.14
C LEU A 300 -4.03 -21.01 -8.12
N GLU A 301 -4.13 -22.33 -8.34
CA GLU A 301 -5.16 -22.94 -9.21
C GLU A 301 -6.59 -22.53 -8.83
N ALA A 302 -6.87 -22.30 -7.54
CA ALA A 302 -8.18 -21.89 -7.07
C ALA A 302 -8.58 -20.45 -7.46
N VAL A 303 -7.61 -19.62 -7.85
CA VAL A 303 -7.80 -18.20 -8.19
C VAL A 303 -7.19 -17.83 -9.53
N GLU A 304 -6.69 -18.80 -10.30
CA GLU A 304 -6.01 -18.57 -11.57
C GLU A 304 -6.98 -18.10 -12.66
N ILE A 305 -6.50 -17.18 -13.48
CA ILE A 305 -7.21 -16.65 -14.65
C ILE A 305 -6.31 -16.71 -15.88
N ASP A 306 -6.88 -16.43 -17.06
CA ASP A 306 -6.10 -16.29 -18.30
C ASP A 306 -5.02 -15.22 -18.14
N ALA A 307 -3.77 -15.61 -18.36
CA ALA A 307 -2.61 -14.73 -18.25
C ALA A 307 -2.43 -13.80 -19.45
N ALA A 308 -3.02 -14.08 -20.63
CA ALA A 308 -2.77 -13.34 -21.84
C ALA A 308 -3.01 -11.82 -21.74
N PRO A 309 -4.11 -11.32 -21.11
CA PRO A 309 -4.30 -9.89 -20.92
C PRO A 309 -3.22 -9.25 -20.01
N TRP A 310 -2.80 -9.97 -18.99
CA TRP A 310 -1.78 -9.49 -18.05
C TRP A 310 -0.37 -9.51 -18.65
N LEU A 311 -0.05 -10.49 -19.49
CA LEU A 311 1.19 -10.53 -20.27
C LEU A 311 1.28 -9.37 -21.26
N ALA A 312 0.18 -9.07 -21.97
CA ALA A 312 0.11 -7.89 -22.85
C ALA A 312 0.32 -6.58 -22.08
N ARG A 313 -0.27 -6.47 -20.88
CA ARG A 313 -0.10 -5.29 -20.02
C ARG A 313 1.33 -5.16 -19.48
N ALA A 314 1.96 -6.27 -19.12
CA ALA A 314 3.36 -6.30 -18.68
C ALA A 314 4.31 -5.90 -19.81
N ALA A 315 4.07 -6.40 -21.03
CA ALA A 315 4.85 -6.02 -22.21
C ALA A 315 4.74 -4.51 -22.53
N ALA A 316 3.53 -3.94 -22.43
CA ALA A 316 3.34 -2.49 -22.61
C ALA A 316 4.05 -1.66 -21.52
N ALA A 317 4.04 -2.13 -20.28
CA ALA A 317 4.75 -1.49 -19.16
C ALA A 317 6.27 -1.55 -19.37
N ALA A 318 6.80 -2.69 -19.80
CA ALA A 318 8.22 -2.87 -20.11
C ALA A 318 8.69 -1.96 -21.26
N ALA A 319 7.89 -1.85 -22.32
CA ALA A 319 8.20 -0.95 -23.43
C ALA A 319 8.21 0.53 -23.01
N ALA A 320 7.30 0.93 -22.12
CA ALA A 320 7.26 2.29 -21.57
C ALA A 320 8.46 2.59 -20.66
N GLU A 321 9.00 1.61 -19.94
CA GLU A 321 10.22 1.76 -19.13
C GLU A 321 11.44 2.01 -20.02
N ALA A 322 11.58 1.21 -21.11
CA ALA A 322 12.69 1.36 -22.05
C ALA A 322 12.71 2.72 -22.78
N ALA A 323 11.53 3.30 -23.00
CA ALA A 323 11.42 4.63 -23.66
C ALA A 323 11.78 5.80 -22.73
N ASN A 324 11.87 5.58 -21.40
CA ASN A 324 12.18 6.60 -20.39
C ASN A 324 13.61 6.46 -19.82
N ALA A 325 14.33 5.39 -20.18
CA ALA A 325 15.71 5.12 -19.78
C ALA A 325 16.71 5.73 -20.78
#